data_fbdfe1b6d7358ccc1d764e9f1bc0eb80
#
_entry.id   fbdfe1b6d7358ccc1d764e9f1bc0eb80
#
_cell.length_a   1.000
_cell.length_b   1.000
_cell.length_c   1.000
_cell.angle_alpha   90.00
_cell.angle_beta   90.00
_cell.angle_gamma   90.00
#
_symmetry.space_group_name_H-M   'P 1'
#
loop_
_entity.id
_entity.type
_entity.pdbx_description
1 polymer ?
#
loop_
_entity_poly.entity_id
_entity_poly.type
_entity_poly.pdbx_seq_one_letter_code
_entity_poly.pdbx_strand_id
1 'polypeptide(L)'
;MVEIHLTAPDTYTNTRPTTASVGGTGCVVSQVKARLQAAGLRPTRQRMGLGWLLFGQGDRHLTAEGLYEEARKARVPVSLATVYNTLHQFTEAGLIREVAVEGSKTYFDTNASNHHHFFIESENRLIDIEGSDIAVATLPNIPEGME
;
A
#
# COMPACT_ATOMS: atom_id res chain seq x y z
N MET A 1 4.68 22.89 -21.53
CA MET A 1 3.98 21.60 -21.65
C MET A 1 4.85 20.69 -22.47
N VAL A 2 5.61 19.82 -21.81
CA VAL A 2 6.50 18.86 -22.48
C VAL A 2 5.80 17.52 -22.49
N GLU A 3 5.28 17.13 -23.67
CA GLU A 3 4.76 15.79 -23.91
C GLU A 3 5.94 14.83 -24.05
N ILE A 4 6.14 13.97 -23.06
CA ILE A 4 7.08 12.86 -23.19
C ILE A 4 6.29 11.67 -23.74
N HIS A 5 6.38 11.45 -25.04
CA HIS A 5 5.89 10.23 -25.68
C HIS A 5 6.89 9.11 -25.38
N LEU A 6 6.64 8.34 -24.34
CA LEU A 6 7.34 7.06 -24.11
C LEU A 6 6.50 5.96 -24.76
N THR A 7 6.91 5.55 -25.96
CA THR A 7 6.49 4.26 -26.51
C THR A 7 7.14 3.16 -25.66
N ALA A 8 6.35 2.51 -24.84
CA ALA A 8 6.79 1.36 -24.06
C ALA A 8 6.96 0.14 -24.99
N PRO A 9 8.08 -0.59 -24.92
CA PRO A 9 8.11 -1.95 -25.43
C PRO A 9 7.30 -2.85 -24.49
N ASP A 10 6.36 -3.59 -25.05
CA ASP A 10 5.63 -4.67 -24.40
C ASP A 10 6.62 -5.74 -23.93
N THR A 11 7.03 -5.68 -22.70
CA THR A 11 7.51 -6.79 -21.86
C THR A 11 8.16 -6.26 -20.59
N TYR A 12 7.37 -5.72 -19.68
CA TYR A 12 7.84 -5.59 -18.31
C TYR A 12 7.26 -6.76 -17.51
N THR A 13 7.87 -7.91 -17.65
CA THR A 13 7.70 -8.99 -16.67
C THR A 13 8.38 -8.53 -15.40
N ASN A 14 7.58 -8.03 -14.46
CA ASN A 14 8.04 -7.75 -13.11
C ASN A 14 8.34 -9.08 -12.40
N THR A 15 9.47 -9.67 -12.73
CA THR A 15 10.09 -10.72 -11.95
C THR A 15 10.94 -10.03 -10.87
N ARG A 16 10.31 -9.71 -9.75
CA ARG A 16 11.04 -9.41 -8.53
C ARG A 16 11.94 -10.59 -8.18
N PRO A 17 13.22 -10.36 -7.91
CA PRO A 17 13.99 -11.37 -7.19
C PRO A 17 13.38 -11.49 -5.79
N THR A 18 12.86 -12.64 -5.49
CA THR A 18 12.42 -13.05 -4.17
C THR A 18 13.63 -13.09 -3.25
N THR A 19 13.90 -12.00 -2.54
CA THR A 19 14.83 -12.03 -1.42
C THR A 19 14.02 -11.83 -0.15
N ALA A 20 13.53 -12.91 0.37
CA ALA A 20 13.44 -13.18 1.80
C ALA A 20 12.88 -14.59 1.99
N SER A 21 13.74 -15.56 1.87
CA SER A 21 13.54 -16.80 2.61
C SER A 21 13.76 -16.50 4.09
N VAL A 22 12.75 -16.02 4.76
CA VAL A 22 12.67 -16.21 6.20
C VAL A 22 11.89 -17.49 6.39
N GLY A 23 12.61 -18.56 6.67
CA GLY A 23 12.05 -19.82 7.06
C GLY A 23 11.15 -19.63 8.28
N GLY A 24 9.89 -19.88 8.09
CA GLY A 24 8.86 -19.91 9.11
C GLY A 24 7.56 -20.28 8.43
N THR A 25 7.22 -21.57 8.47
CA THR A 25 5.93 -22.14 8.06
C THR A 25 4.80 -21.64 8.97
N GLY A 26 4.63 -20.31 9.04
CA GLY A 26 3.46 -19.68 9.63
C GLY A 26 2.39 -19.55 8.56
N CYS A 27 1.20 -20.09 8.81
CA CYS A 27 0.01 -19.79 8.03
C CYS A 27 -0.15 -18.27 7.88
N VAL A 28 -0.58 -17.79 6.72
CA VAL A 28 -0.83 -16.34 6.46
C VAL A 28 -1.65 -15.69 7.59
N VAL A 29 -2.59 -16.43 8.17
CA VAL A 29 -3.41 -15.98 9.31
C VAL A 29 -2.54 -15.68 10.55
N SER A 30 -1.57 -16.53 10.88
CA SER A 30 -0.67 -16.30 12.01
C SER A 30 0.27 -15.12 11.75
N GLN A 31 0.70 -14.90 10.52
CA GLN A 31 1.50 -13.73 10.13
C GLN A 31 0.70 -12.42 10.27
N VAL A 32 -0.54 -12.40 9.82
CA VAL A 32 -1.44 -11.24 9.98
C VAL A 32 -1.65 -10.94 11.46
N LYS A 33 -1.93 -11.97 12.27
CA LYS A 33 -2.08 -11.81 13.73
C LYS A 33 -0.85 -11.21 14.36
N ALA A 34 0.33 -11.73 14.05
CA ALA A 34 1.60 -11.23 14.56
C ALA A 34 1.86 -9.78 14.14
N ARG A 35 1.57 -9.41 12.89
CA ARG A 35 1.66 -8.03 12.38
C ARG A 35 0.78 -7.07 13.17
N LEU A 36 -0.49 -7.42 13.37
CA LEU A 36 -1.42 -6.60 14.14
C LEU A 36 -0.93 -6.39 15.56
N GLN A 37 -0.52 -7.47 16.24
CA GLN A 37 -0.03 -7.40 17.63
C GLN A 37 1.25 -6.56 17.73
N ALA A 38 2.19 -6.73 16.81
CA ALA A 38 3.42 -5.93 16.77
C ALA A 38 3.14 -4.42 16.56
N ALA A 39 2.07 -4.09 15.86
CA ALA A 39 1.60 -2.71 15.66
C ALA A 39 0.71 -2.18 16.80
N GLY A 40 0.53 -2.95 17.88
CA GLY A 40 -0.30 -2.57 19.01
C GLY A 40 -1.81 -2.70 18.77
N LEU A 41 -2.22 -3.41 17.72
CA LEU A 41 -3.62 -3.58 17.36
C LEU A 41 -4.15 -4.94 17.83
N ARG A 42 -5.29 -4.93 18.51
CA ARG A 42 -5.97 -6.16 18.91
C ARG A 42 -6.46 -6.92 17.67
N PRO A 43 -6.14 -8.23 17.51
CA PRO A 43 -6.61 -9.04 16.40
C PRO A 43 -8.12 -9.35 16.55
N THR A 44 -8.97 -8.48 16.04
CA THR A 44 -10.39 -8.73 15.94
C THR A 44 -10.70 -9.50 14.65
N ARG A 45 -11.88 -10.16 14.58
CA ARG A 45 -12.30 -10.89 13.39
C ARG A 45 -12.27 -10.02 12.13
N GLN A 46 -12.72 -8.77 12.21
CA GLN A 46 -12.73 -7.83 11.09
C GLN A 46 -11.31 -7.42 10.67
N ARG A 47 -10.44 -7.05 11.62
CA ARG A 47 -9.03 -6.72 11.33
C ARG A 47 -8.27 -7.90 10.75
N MET A 48 -8.53 -9.11 11.26
CA MET A 48 -7.92 -10.34 10.73
C MET A 48 -8.36 -10.62 9.29
N GLY A 49 -9.66 -10.49 9.00
CA GLY A 49 -10.20 -10.71 7.66
C GLY A 49 -9.67 -9.69 6.64
N LEU A 50 -9.70 -8.41 6.98
CA LEU A 50 -9.15 -7.35 6.12
C LEU A 50 -7.63 -7.42 6.00
N GLY A 51 -6.92 -7.74 7.08
CA GLY A 51 -5.47 -7.93 7.04
C GLY A 51 -5.05 -9.10 6.16
N TRP A 52 -5.83 -10.18 6.15
CA TRP A 52 -5.59 -11.31 5.25
C TRP A 52 -5.72 -10.90 3.77
N LEU A 53 -6.74 -10.11 3.42
CA LEU A 53 -6.93 -9.60 2.06
C LEU A 53 -5.80 -8.63 1.66
N LEU A 54 -5.37 -7.77 2.58
CA LEU A 54 -4.34 -6.78 2.33
C LEU A 54 -2.94 -7.38 2.16
N PHE A 55 -2.55 -8.29 3.05
CA PHE A 55 -1.17 -8.76 3.18
C PHE A 55 -0.93 -10.15 2.59
N GLY A 56 -1.99 -10.85 2.19
CA GLY A 56 -1.89 -12.21 1.68
C GLY A 56 -1.43 -12.34 0.22
N GLN A 57 -1.37 -11.23 -0.52
CA GLN A 57 -1.12 -11.24 -1.97
C GLN A 57 0.13 -10.45 -2.39
N GLY A 58 1.04 -10.16 -1.47
CA GLY A 58 2.19 -9.29 -1.70
C GLY A 58 1.84 -7.79 -1.67
N ASP A 59 2.80 -6.95 -2.05
CA ASP A 59 2.61 -5.49 -2.03
C ASP A 59 1.64 -5.05 -3.13
N ARG A 60 0.74 -4.16 -2.78
CA ARG A 60 -0.32 -3.70 -3.68
C ARG A 60 -0.90 -2.35 -3.28
N HIS A 61 -1.47 -1.67 -4.27
CA HIS A 61 -2.26 -0.45 -4.09
C HIS A 61 -3.74 -0.77 -4.25
N LEU A 62 -4.56 -0.20 -3.39
CA LEU A 62 -6.01 -0.39 -3.45
C LEU A 62 -6.76 0.80 -2.87
N THR A 63 -8.03 0.91 -3.23
CA THR A 63 -8.97 1.86 -2.62
C THR A 63 -9.81 1.17 -1.56
N ALA A 64 -10.43 1.95 -0.66
CA ALA A 64 -11.32 1.39 0.34
C ALA A 64 -12.50 0.63 -0.29
N GLU A 65 -13.05 1.17 -1.37
CA GLU A 65 -14.14 0.53 -2.12
C GLU A 65 -13.69 -0.77 -2.77
N GLY A 66 -12.46 -0.80 -3.32
CA GLY A 66 -11.86 -2.01 -3.89
C GLY A 66 -11.72 -3.11 -2.84
N LEU A 67 -11.19 -2.76 -1.66
CA LEU A 67 -11.06 -3.70 -0.55
C LEU A 67 -12.43 -4.19 -0.06
N TYR A 68 -13.43 -3.31 -0.01
CA TYR A 68 -14.79 -3.69 0.35
C TYR A 68 -15.39 -4.71 -0.61
N GLU A 69 -15.20 -4.52 -1.92
CA GLU A 69 -15.66 -5.49 -2.93
C GLU A 69 -14.93 -6.85 -2.80
N GLU A 70 -13.64 -6.84 -2.53
CA GLU A 70 -12.88 -8.06 -2.24
C GLU A 70 -13.40 -8.76 -0.96
N ALA A 71 -13.67 -8.00 0.09
CA ALA A 71 -14.22 -8.52 1.34
C ALA A 71 -15.58 -9.17 1.12
N ARG A 72 -16.44 -8.58 0.30
CA ARG A 72 -17.73 -9.17 -0.07
C ARG A 72 -17.56 -10.50 -0.81
N LYS A 73 -16.66 -10.56 -1.78
CA LYS A 73 -16.36 -11.80 -2.53
C LYS A 73 -15.77 -12.88 -1.64
N ALA A 74 -14.90 -12.50 -0.70
CA ALA A 74 -14.31 -13.42 0.29
C ALA A 74 -15.24 -13.75 1.48
N ARG A 75 -16.46 -13.22 1.49
CA ARG A 75 -17.44 -13.39 2.57
C ARG A 75 -16.91 -12.95 3.94
N VAL A 76 -16.10 -11.90 3.96
CA VAL A 76 -15.70 -11.21 5.18
C VAL A 76 -16.81 -10.23 5.57
N PRO A 77 -17.47 -10.42 6.73
CA PRO A 77 -18.64 -9.62 7.11
C PRO A 77 -18.21 -8.25 7.65
N VAL A 78 -18.05 -7.28 6.77
CA VAL A 78 -17.72 -5.89 7.10
C VAL A 78 -18.59 -4.93 6.32
N SER A 79 -18.82 -3.74 6.87
CA SER A 79 -19.40 -2.61 6.14
C SER A 79 -18.31 -1.77 5.48
N LEU A 80 -18.69 -0.93 4.52
CA LEU A 80 -17.74 0.02 3.91
C LEU A 80 -17.17 0.98 4.97
N ALA A 81 -17.99 1.43 5.92
CA ALA A 81 -17.51 2.26 7.03
C ALA A 81 -16.47 1.54 7.89
N THR A 82 -16.66 0.25 8.16
CA THR A 82 -15.67 -0.57 8.88
C THR A 82 -14.37 -0.71 8.09
N VAL A 83 -14.45 -0.85 6.76
CA VAL A 83 -13.26 -0.90 5.89
C VAL A 83 -12.47 0.41 6.00
N TYR A 84 -13.12 1.57 5.87
CA TYR A 84 -12.47 2.88 6.03
C TYR A 84 -11.83 3.03 7.41
N ASN A 85 -12.56 2.74 8.48
CA ASN A 85 -12.04 2.84 9.84
C ASN A 85 -10.83 1.92 10.06
N THR A 86 -10.87 0.70 9.53
CA THR A 86 -9.76 -0.25 9.66
C THR A 86 -8.53 0.21 8.88
N LEU A 87 -8.72 0.71 7.65
CA LEU A 87 -7.63 1.27 6.84
C LEU A 87 -6.95 2.45 7.53
N HIS A 88 -7.73 3.37 8.12
CA HIS A 88 -7.16 4.48 8.90
C HIS A 88 -6.38 3.98 10.11
N GLN A 89 -6.91 3.03 10.87
CA GLN A 89 -6.20 2.43 12.01
C GLN A 89 -4.90 1.74 11.57
N PHE A 90 -4.90 1.05 10.44
CA PHE A 90 -3.70 0.42 9.89
C PHE A 90 -2.67 1.45 9.41
N THR A 91 -3.12 2.56 8.85
CA THR A 91 -2.26 3.69 8.46
C THR A 91 -1.61 4.35 9.68
N GLU A 92 -2.39 4.67 10.72
CA GLU A 92 -1.89 5.23 11.99
C GLU A 92 -0.90 4.29 12.69
N ALA A 93 -1.12 2.99 12.59
CA ALA A 93 -0.23 1.98 13.16
C ALA A 93 1.02 1.69 12.29
N GLY A 94 1.16 2.33 11.12
CA GLY A 94 2.29 2.15 10.23
C GLY A 94 2.30 0.84 9.44
N LEU A 95 1.18 0.11 9.38
CA LEU A 95 1.06 -1.14 8.64
C LEU A 95 0.90 -0.93 7.14
N ILE A 96 0.28 0.17 6.74
CA ILE A 96 0.06 0.60 5.37
C ILE A 96 0.30 2.10 5.25
N ARG A 97 0.36 2.62 4.04
CA ARG A 97 0.46 4.06 3.76
C ARG A 97 -0.75 4.53 2.97
N GLU A 98 -1.17 5.76 3.25
CA GLU A 98 -2.15 6.46 2.44
C GLU A 98 -1.43 7.26 1.36
N VAL A 99 -1.88 7.14 0.12
CA VAL A 99 -1.37 7.88 -1.03
C VAL A 99 -2.51 8.71 -1.60
N ALA A 100 -2.45 10.00 -1.36
CA ALA A 100 -3.42 10.95 -1.91
C ALA A 100 -3.02 11.34 -3.33
N VAL A 101 -3.96 11.19 -4.26
CA VAL A 101 -3.80 11.62 -5.65
C VAL A 101 -4.82 12.71 -5.93
N GLU A 102 -4.35 13.89 -6.32
CA GLU A 102 -5.22 15.03 -6.60
C GLU A 102 -6.24 14.70 -7.70
N GLY A 103 -7.49 15.03 -7.47
CA GLY A 103 -8.60 14.77 -8.40
C GLY A 103 -8.99 13.29 -8.52
N SER A 104 -8.44 12.41 -7.70
CA SER A 104 -8.71 10.97 -7.72
C SER A 104 -9.11 10.46 -6.33
N LYS A 105 -9.31 9.14 -6.24
CA LYS A 105 -9.58 8.46 -4.98
C LYS A 105 -8.31 8.36 -4.14
N THR A 106 -8.48 8.22 -2.83
CA THR A 106 -7.40 7.86 -1.93
C THR A 106 -7.00 6.40 -2.14
N TYR A 107 -5.71 6.17 -2.34
CA TYR A 107 -5.13 4.84 -2.42
C TYR A 107 -4.44 4.47 -1.10
N PHE A 108 -4.46 3.20 -0.78
CA PHE A 108 -3.71 2.62 0.33
C PHE A 108 -2.67 1.67 -0.24
N ASP A 109 -1.44 1.81 0.24
CA ASP A 109 -0.30 1.02 -0.18
C ASP A 109 0.11 0.08 0.96
N THR A 110 0.16 -1.21 0.67
CA THR A 110 0.58 -2.22 1.64
C THR A 110 2.09 -2.26 1.85
N ASN A 111 2.86 -1.61 0.98
CA ASN A 111 4.27 -1.34 1.19
C ASN A 111 4.45 -0.05 2.01
N ALA A 112 4.62 -0.19 3.32
CA ALA A 112 4.79 0.95 4.22
C ALA A 112 6.20 1.58 4.21
N SER A 113 7.12 1.10 3.37
CA SER A 113 8.46 1.68 3.21
C SER A 113 8.37 3.08 2.56
N ASN A 114 9.44 3.87 2.74
CA ASN A 114 9.49 5.19 2.13
C ASN A 114 9.92 5.08 0.66
N HIS A 115 9.01 5.33 -0.25
CA HIS A 115 9.23 5.29 -1.69
C HIS A 115 8.28 6.26 -2.40
N HIS A 116 8.52 6.50 -3.68
CA HIS A 116 7.73 7.38 -4.53
C HIS A 116 6.84 6.56 -5.46
N HIS A 117 5.90 7.24 -6.13
CA HIS A 117 4.96 6.60 -7.03
C HIS A 117 4.83 7.37 -8.33
N PHE A 118 4.63 6.65 -9.44
CA PHE A 118 3.99 7.20 -10.63
C PHE A 118 2.48 6.97 -10.55
N PHE A 119 1.70 7.98 -10.90
CA PHE A 119 0.27 7.82 -11.09
C PHE A 119 -0.05 7.85 -12.59
N ILE A 120 -0.62 6.77 -13.11
CA ILE A 120 -1.06 6.67 -14.50
C ILE A 120 -2.54 7.04 -14.55
N GLU A 121 -2.82 8.28 -14.95
CA GLU A 121 -4.19 8.84 -14.95
C GLU A 121 -5.15 8.04 -15.83
N SER A 122 -4.71 7.62 -17.03
CA SER A 122 -5.54 6.86 -17.97
C SER A 122 -5.98 5.49 -17.43
N GLU A 123 -5.24 4.92 -16.50
CA GLU A 123 -5.49 3.59 -15.94
C GLU A 123 -5.94 3.66 -14.48
N ASN A 124 -5.93 4.85 -13.85
CA ASN A 124 -6.14 5.04 -12.41
C ASN A 124 -5.26 4.08 -11.59
N ARG A 125 -3.97 4.00 -11.93
CA ARG A 125 -3.03 3.05 -11.34
C ARG A 125 -1.78 3.72 -10.78
N LEU A 126 -1.36 3.28 -9.59
CA LEU A 126 -0.08 3.63 -8.99
C LEU A 126 0.98 2.56 -9.32
N ILE A 127 2.21 3.01 -9.55
CA ILE A 127 3.40 2.17 -9.73
C ILE A 127 4.46 2.68 -8.78
N ASP A 128 5.05 1.77 -8.00
CA ASP A 128 6.17 2.09 -7.10
C ASP A 128 7.42 2.49 -7.90
N ILE A 129 8.11 3.49 -7.39
CA ILE A 129 9.45 3.87 -7.85
C ILE A 129 10.41 3.44 -6.76
N GLU A 130 11.39 2.61 -7.09
CA GLU A 130 12.41 2.20 -6.12
C GLU A 130 13.11 3.43 -5.53
N GLY A 131 13.27 3.46 -4.21
CA GLY A 131 13.87 4.61 -3.51
C GLY A 131 15.29 4.93 -3.97
N SER A 132 16.01 3.94 -4.53
CA SER A 132 17.34 4.10 -5.13
C SER A 132 17.32 4.85 -6.47
N ASP A 133 16.18 4.90 -7.16
CA ASP A 133 16.05 5.51 -8.49
C ASP A 133 15.83 7.03 -8.41
N ILE A 134 15.56 7.55 -7.21
CA ILE A 134 15.37 8.99 -6.97
C ILE A 134 16.38 9.46 -5.94
N ALA A 135 17.24 10.41 -6.33
CA ALA A 135 18.14 11.09 -5.42
C ALA A 135 17.88 12.60 -5.45
N VAL A 136 17.65 13.20 -4.28
CA VAL A 136 17.59 14.64 -4.13
C VAL A 136 19.01 15.14 -3.89
N ALA A 137 19.62 15.73 -4.91
CA ALA A 137 21.02 16.19 -4.85
C ALA A 137 21.19 17.42 -3.94
N THR A 138 20.19 18.29 -3.86
CA THR A 138 20.27 19.53 -3.07
C THR A 138 18.88 19.95 -2.60
N LEU A 139 18.77 20.26 -1.33
CA LEU A 139 17.57 20.90 -0.77
C LEU A 139 17.83 22.43 -0.65
N PRO A 140 16.84 23.27 -0.93
CA PRO A 140 16.95 24.70 -0.65
C PRO A 140 17.10 24.97 0.85
N ASN A 141 17.74 26.07 1.20
CA ASN A 141 17.81 26.50 2.60
C ASN A 141 16.41 26.81 3.10
N ILE A 142 16.12 26.39 4.32
CA ILE A 142 14.85 26.74 4.99
C ILE A 142 14.87 28.24 5.26
N PRO A 143 13.82 29.01 4.90
CA PRO A 143 13.74 30.43 5.23
C PRO A 143 13.82 30.65 6.76
N GLU A 144 14.45 31.77 7.17
CA GLU A 144 14.54 32.13 8.58
C GLU A 144 13.15 32.19 9.22
N GLY A 145 12.99 31.51 10.36
CA GLY A 145 11.73 31.48 11.12
C GLY A 145 10.75 30.37 10.73
N MET A 146 11.16 29.43 9.88
CA MET A 146 10.40 28.20 9.58
C MET A 146 11.16 26.98 10.13
N GLU A 147 10.44 26.11 10.84
CA GLU A 147 10.92 24.78 11.26
C GLU A 147 10.49 23.71 10.27
#